data_9a4c5a6ed95c87d1e3415e686175bba1
#
_entry.id   9a4c5a6ed95c87d1e3415e686175bba1
#
_cell.length_a   1.000
_cell.length_b   1.000
_cell.length_c   1.000
_cell.angle_alpha   90.00
_cell.angle_beta   90.00
_cell.angle_gamma   90.00
#
_symmetry.space_group_name_H-M   'P 1'
#
loop_
_entity.id
_entity.type
_entity.pdbx_description
1 polymer ?
#
loop_
_entity_poly.entity_id
_entity_poly.type
_entity_poly.pdbx_seq_one_letter_code
_entity_poly.pdbx_strand_id
1 'polypeptide(L)'
;MAAMIVVGVGCTPKEDVKQSRLIVLDPGHFHASLLQKNELPAFADTVAVYAPEGAELEQYVGAVESYNGRTENPTHWVLDTYAGEDYLDRMVAEHKGDVVVLAGNNRKKTQYIYAAVEAGYNVLADKPMAISADDYMLLKKAYTLAAEKGVVIYEMMTERYDVKNILEKKILANEALFGTLTQGTPEEPAVYQESVHHFCKMVSGKPSVRPAWYYDVEQQGEGIADVTTHLIDQVAWQCFPEESVRVEDVAVVSAEHWPTRITAAQYEQSTGRKEWPEYMLKDVKRGVLNVNANGVINSVMKGVCVQMKVVWNFVAPQGSGDTSTSVKKGTKATVMQLQNVDNGYVKTLYVEPAQGVDGEAFKAALTAFEQELQEEMPGVSFVEETEGRYRANIPKEMYLAHEDHFGKVAEAFLAYKNGKELPQWEVDNTLSKYYITTEAVRVANK
;
A
#
# COMPACT_ATOMS: atom_id res chain seq x y z
N MET A 1 -19.92 -57.79 -34.73
CA MET A 1 -20.43 -56.42 -34.79
C MET A 1 -19.99 -55.71 -33.50
N ALA A 2 -18.95 -54.88 -33.56
CA ALA A 2 -18.47 -54.11 -32.41
C ALA A 2 -19.07 -52.68 -32.51
N ALA A 3 -19.84 -52.29 -31.52
CA ALA A 3 -20.42 -50.93 -31.43
C ALA A 3 -19.38 -49.99 -30.91
N MET A 4 -19.03 -48.98 -31.70
CA MET A 4 -18.14 -47.88 -31.36
C MET A 4 -18.96 -46.81 -30.64
N ILE A 5 -18.71 -46.61 -29.35
CA ILE A 5 -19.31 -45.51 -28.59
C ILE A 5 -18.44 -44.27 -28.83
N VAL A 6 -18.97 -43.29 -29.56
CA VAL A 6 -18.38 -41.95 -29.70
C VAL A 6 -18.76 -41.13 -28.47
N VAL A 7 -17.80 -40.90 -27.58
CA VAL A 7 -17.96 -39.94 -26.48
C VAL A 7 -17.75 -38.53 -27.05
N GLY A 8 -18.84 -37.82 -27.23
CA GLY A 8 -18.81 -36.40 -27.59
C GLY A 8 -18.27 -35.58 -26.42
N VAL A 9 -17.10 -34.97 -26.59
CA VAL A 9 -16.58 -33.95 -25.69
C VAL A 9 -17.43 -32.70 -25.89
N GLY A 10 -18.39 -32.49 -25.00
CA GLY A 10 -19.16 -31.26 -24.94
C GLY A 10 -18.24 -30.10 -24.50
N CYS A 11 -17.94 -29.19 -25.43
CA CYS A 11 -17.44 -27.87 -25.05
C CYS A 11 -18.54 -27.18 -24.25
N THR A 12 -18.36 -27.05 -22.94
CA THR A 12 -19.12 -26.08 -22.15
C THR A 12 -18.79 -24.67 -22.68
N PRO A 13 -19.81 -23.86 -23.03
CA PRO A 13 -19.54 -22.48 -23.39
C PRO A 13 -18.82 -21.82 -22.21
N LYS A 14 -17.68 -21.16 -22.45
CA LYS A 14 -17.15 -20.18 -21.49
C LYS A 14 -18.26 -19.13 -21.29
N GLU A 15 -18.78 -19.00 -20.08
CA GLU A 15 -19.60 -17.85 -19.73
C GLU A 15 -18.80 -16.61 -20.13
N ASP A 16 -19.38 -15.75 -20.95
CA ASP A 16 -18.83 -14.44 -21.29
C ASP A 16 -18.78 -13.63 -19.97
N VAL A 17 -17.66 -13.68 -19.27
CA VAL A 17 -17.42 -12.87 -18.08
C VAL A 17 -17.47 -11.42 -18.55
N LYS A 18 -18.51 -10.70 -18.16
CA LYS A 18 -18.66 -9.29 -18.50
C LYS A 18 -17.46 -8.53 -17.95
N GLN A 19 -16.61 -8.02 -18.84
CA GLN A 19 -15.46 -7.22 -18.47
C GLN A 19 -15.89 -5.95 -17.72
N SER A 20 -15.16 -5.60 -16.68
CA SER A 20 -15.30 -4.32 -15.99
C SER A 20 -14.71 -3.19 -16.82
N ARG A 21 -15.28 -2.01 -16.73
CA ARG A 21 -14.78 -0.81 -17.44
C ARG A 21 -14.16 0.16 -16.45
N LEU A 22 -12.88 0.44 -16.67
CA LEU A 22 -12.12 1.38 -15.85
C LEU A 22 -12.47 2.83 -16.19
N ILE A 23 -12.53 3.62 -15.13
CA ILE A 23 -12.48 5.08 -15.16
C ILE A 23 -11.27 5.49 -14.33
N VAL A 24 -10.38 6.31 -14.86
CA VAL A 24 -9.29 6.91 -14.10
C VAL A 24 -9.62 8.38 -13.87
N LEU A 25 -9.72 8.77 -12.59
CA LEU A 25 -10.11 10.10 -12.18
C LEU A 25 -8.92 10.83 -11.56
N ASP A 26 -8.58 11.99 -12.11
CA ASP A 26 -7.53 12.92 -11.63
C ASP A 26 -6.19 12.20 -11.32
N PRO A 27 -5.58 11.51 -12.32
CA PRO A 27 -4.34 10.79 -12.13
C PRO A 27 -3.19 11.77 -11.90
N GLY A 28 -2.57 11.73 -10.73
CA GLY A 28 -1.44 12.62 -10.37
C GLY A 28 -0.27 11.89 -9.71
N HIS A 29 -0.43 10.59 -9.48
CA HIS A 29 0.61 9.71 -8.97
C HIS A 29 0.88 8.59 -9.97
N PHE A 30 2.14 8.16 -10.09
CA PHE A 30 2.52 7.12 -11.06
C PHE A 30 1.79 5.78 -10.84
N HIS A 31 1.28 5.52 -9.67
CA HIS A 31 0.44 4.34 -9.39
C HIS A 31 -0.81 4.27 -10.27
N ALA A 32 -1.33 5.41 -10.74
CA ALA A 32 -2.49 5.44 -11.63
C ALA A 32 -2.29 4.59 -12.89
N SER A 33 -1.08 4.60 -13.44
CA SER A 33 -0.74 3.83 -14.64
C SER A 33 -0.30 2.39 -14.34
N LEU A 34 0.12 2.06 -13.11
CA LEU A 34 0.66 0.72 -12.80
C LEU A 34 -0.39 -0.38 -12.90
N LEU A 35 -1.66 -0.07 -12.66
CA LEU A 35 -2.76 -1.00 -12.89
C LEU A 35 -2.86 -1.43 -14.36
N GLN A 36 -2.41 -0.56 -15.29
CA GLN A 36 -2.45 -0.77 -16.73
C GLN A 36 -1.09 -1.20 -17.31
N LYS A 37 -0.08 -1.40 -16.47
CA LYS A 37 1.26 -1.81 -16.93
C LYS A 37 1.26 -3.17 -17.62
N ASN A 38 0.36 -4.05 -17.22
CA ASN A 38 0.15 -5.36 -17.84
C ASN A 38 -1.29 -5.50 -18.34
N GLU A 39 -1.51 -6.40 -19.27
CA GLU A 39 -2.86 -6.78 -19.70
C GLU A 39 -3.63 -7.39 -18.52
N LEU A 40 -4.83 -6.92 -18.32
CA LEU A 40 -5.77 -7.45 -17.33
C LEU A 40 -7.08 -7.84 -18.04
N PRO A 41 -7.21 -9.09 -18.49
CA PRO A 41 -8.34 -9.55 -19.34
C PRO A 41 -9.73 -9.36 -18.72
N ALA A 42 -9.80 -9.18 -17.41
CA ALA A 42 -11.04 -8.89 -16.69
C ALA A 42 -11.55 -7.45 -16.87
N PHE A 43 -10.71 -6.56 -17.44
CA PHE A 43 -11.08 -5.20 -17.80
C PHE A 43 -11.18 -5.05 -19.31
N ALA A 44 -12.08 -4.19 -19.76
CA ALA A 44 -12.15 -3.78 -21.16
C ALA A 44 -10.95 -2.90 -21.53
N ASP A 45 -10.49 -3.00 -22.77
CA ASP A 45 -9.33 -2.25 -23.25
C ASP A 45 -9.52 -0.73 -23.24
N THR A 46 -10.78 -0.27 -23.34
CA THR A 46 -11.12 1.15 -23.31
C THR A 46 -11.27 1.65 -21.88
N VAL A 47 -10.47 2.66 -21.54
CA VAL A 47 -10.44 3.31 -20.22
C VAL A 47 -10.88 4.76 -20.38
N ALA A 48 -11.92 5.16 -19.66
CA ALA A 48 -12.32 6.56 -19.61
C ALA A 48 -11.42 7.31 -18.62
N VAL A 49 -10.91 8.47 -19.02
CA VAL A 49 -10.03 9.30 -18.19
C VAL A 49 -10.65 10.67 -18.00
N TYR A 50 -10.82 11.11 -16.77
CA TYR A 50 -11.36 12.42 -16.42
C TYR A 50 -10.41 13.17 -15.52
N ALA A 51 -9.91 14.32 -15.97
CA ALA A 51 -8.91 15.09 -15.22
C ALA A 51 -8.94 16.58 -15.61
N PRO A 52 -8.37 17.47 -14.79
CA PRO A 52 -8.00 18.79 -15.27
C PRO A 52 -6.89 18.69 -16.31
N GLU A 53 -6.74 19.71 -17.13
CA GLU A 53 -5.56 19.84 -18.00
C GLU A 53 -4.30 20.01 -17.16
N GLY A 54 -3.20 19.36 -17.54
CA GLY A 54 -1.91 19.55 -16.87
C GLY A 54 -0.93 18.42 -17.04
N ALA A 55 0.25 18.65 -16.46
CA ALA A 55 1.39 17.74 -16.56
C ALA A 55 1.12 16.35 -15.97
N GLU A 56 0.28 16.26 -14.97
CA GLU A 56 -0.07 14.99 -14.30
C GLU A 56 -0.88 14.09 -15.26
N LEU A 57 -1.84 14.65 -15.97
CA LEU A 57 -2.59 13.94 -17.00
C LEU A 57 -1.67 13.51 -18.16
N GLU A 58 -0.80 14.42 -18.64
CA GLU A 58 0.16 14.12 -19.70
C GLU A 58 1.11 13.00 -19.31
N GLN A 59 1.60 12.97 -18.07
CA GLN A 59 2.45 11.92 -17.53
C GLN A 59 1.73 10.56 -17.49
N TYR A 60 0.48 10.55 -17.06
CA TYR A 60 -0.33 9.33 -17.02
C TYR A 60 -0.55 8.80 -18.44
N VAL A 61 -0.99 9.63 -19.38
CA VAL A 61 -1.20 9.24 -20.78
C VAL A 61 0.08 8.70 -21.39
N GLY A 62 1.20 9.44 -21.24
CA GLY A 62 2.50 9.02 -21.75
C GLY A 62 3.00 7.69 -21.14
N ALA A 63 2.68 7.42 -19.88
CA ALA A 63 3.02 6.13 -19.25
C ALA A 63 2.24 4.98 -19.91
N VAL A 64 0.93 5.12 -20.10
CA VAL A 64 0.09 4.10 -20.75
C VAL A 64 0.50 3.89 -22.21
N GLU A 65 0.76 4.97 -22.97
CA GLU A 65 1.28 4.88 -24.33
C GLU A 65 2.62 4.13 -24.38
N SER A 66 3.50 4.36 -23.40
CA SER A 66 4.77 3.63 -23.30
C SER A 66 4.58 2.14 -23.07
N TYR A 67 3.55 1.73 -22.34
CA TYR A 67 3.21 0.33 -22.14
C TYR A 67 2.68 -0.31 -23.43
N ASN A 68 1.82 0.40 -24.16
CA ASN A 68 1.32 -0.03 -25.45
C ASN A 68 2.45 -0.17 -26.49
N GLY A 69 3.45 0.72 -26.44
CA GLY A 69 4.58 0.74 -27.38
C GLY A 69 5.75 -0.19 -27.06
N ARG A 70 5.67 -1.01 -26.01
CA ARG A 70 6.78 -1.91 -25.64
C ARG A 70 7.00 -3.00 -26.71
N THR A 71 8.26 -3.38 -26.89
CA THR A 71 8.63 -4.49 -27.77
C THR A 71 8.26 -5.83 -27.17
N GLU A 72 8.38 -5.95 -25.83
CA GLU A 72 8.05 -7.15 -25.07
C GLU A 72 6.80 -6.89 -24.22
N ASN A 73 5.83 -7.77 -24.30
CA ASN A 73 4.55 -7.68 -23.59
C ASN A 73 3.85 -6.32 -23.75
N PRO A 74 3.62 -5.83 -25.00
CA PRO A 74 2.85 -4.60 -25.20
C PRO A 74 1.44 -4.76 -24.64
N THR A 75 0.86 -3.65 -24.18
CA THR A 75 -0.56 -3.58 -23.83
C THR A 75 -1.35 -2.92 -24.96
N HIS A 76 -2.70 -2.93 -24.88
CA HIS A 76 -3.57 -2.45 -25.95
C HIS A 76 -4.64 -1.46 -25.42
N TRP A 77 -4.30 -0.71 -24.35
CA TRP A 77 -5.22 0.21 -23.73
C TRP A 77 -5.58 1.38 -24.65
N VAL A 78 -6.87 1.66 -24.76
CA VAL A 78 -7.43 2.81 -25.50
C VAL A 78 -7.95 3.82 -24.49
N LEU A 79 -7.36 5.00 -24.43
CA LEU A 79 -7.76 6.06 -23.52
C LEU A 79 -8.81 6.97 -24.16
N ASP A 80 -10.01 7.03 -23.56
CA ASP A 80 -11.06 8.01 -23.87
C ASP A 80 -10.94 9.15 -22.84
N THR A 81 -10.16 10.17 -23.19
CA THR A 81 -9.71 11.22 -22.27
C THR A 81 -10.57 12.48 -22.40
N TYR A 82 -11.14 12.90 -21.26
CA TYR A 82 -11.71 14.22 -21.07
C TYR A 82 -10.78 15.06 -20.18
N ALA A 83 -10.40 16.24 -20.64
CA ALA A 83 -9.61 17.22 -19.91
C ALA A 83 -10.39 18.53 -19.76
N GLY A 84 -10.69 18.94 -18.52
CA GLY A 84 -11.45 20.15 -18.22
C GLY A 84 -11.79 20.29 -16.74
N GLU A 85 -12.18 21.49 -16.31
CA GLU A 85 -12.42 21.81 -14.90
C GLU A 85 -13.62 21.07 -14.29
N ASP A 86 -14.59 20.69 -15.12
CA ASP A 86 -15.81 19.96 -14.73
C ASP A 86 -15.66 18.43 -14.81
N TYR A 87 -14.43 17.93 -14.80
CA TYR A 87 -14.09 16.51 -15.00
C TYR A 87 -14.86 15.54 -14.08
N LEU A 88 -15.09 15.91 -12.82
CA LEU A 88 -15.85 15.09 -11.88
C LEU A 88 -17.35 15.02 -12.27
N ASP A 89 -17.94 16.17 -12.57
CA ASP A 89 -19.35 16.24 -12.97
C ASP A 89 -19.57 15.50 -14.29
N ARG A 90 -18.62 15.59 -15.21
CA ARG A 90 -18.63 14.86 -16.49
C ARG A 90 -18.54 13.35 -16.28
N MET A 91 -17.64 12.89 -15.41
CA MET A 91 -17.55 11.47 -15.07
C MET A 91 -18.89 10.93 -14.56
N VAL A 92 -19.50 11.66 -13.61
CA VAL A 92 -20.79 11.28 -13.02
C VAL A 92 -21.90 11.27 -14.07
N ALA A 93 -21.96 12.28 -14.94
CA ALA A 93 -23.00 12.42 -15.96
C ALA A 93 -22.88 11.40 -17.10
N GLU A 94 -21.68 11.12 -17.57
CA GLU A 94 -21.46 10.23 -18.73
C GLU A 94 -21.51 8.74 -18.38
N HIS A 95 -21.17 8.36 -17.17
CA HIS A 95 -21.25 6.98 -16.64
C HIS A 95 -20.64 5.92 -17.57
N LYS A 96 -19.40 6.19 -18.09
CA LYS A 96 -18.74 5.35 -19.09
C LYS A 96 -18.10 4.06 -18.56
N GLY A 97 -18.10 3.86 -17.26
CA GLY A 97 -17.48 2.67 -16.62
C GLY A 97 -18.24 2.23 -15.38
N ASP A 98 -17.67 1.28 -14.64
CA ASP A 98 -18.22 0.72 -13.40
C ASP A 98 -17.19 0.64 -12.26
N VAL A 99 -15.92 0.96 -12.54
CA VAL A 99 -14.82 1.00 -11.58
C VAL A 99 -14.06 2.31 -11.70
N VAL A 100 -14.05 3.10 -10.64
CA VAL A 100 -13.25 4.35 -10.57
C VAL A 100 -11.94 4.06 -9.87
N VAL A 101 -10.83 4.35 -10.56
CA VAL A 101 -9.46 4.25 -10.05
C VAL A 101 -8.99 5.63 -9.60
N LEU A 102 -8.52 5.72 -8.37
CA LEU A 102 -8.06 6.96 -7.74
C LEU A 102 -6.60 6.83 -7.30
N ALA A 103 -5.67 7.44 -8.02
CA ALA A 103 -4.26 7.50 -7.65
C ALA A 103 -3.68 8.85 -8.08
N GLY A 104 -3.80 9.84 -7.21
CA GLY A 104 -3.38 11.22 -7.49
C GLY A 104 -3.24 12.03 -6.22
N ASN A 105 -3.47 13.34 -6.34
CA ASN A 105 -3.45 14.27 -5.22
C ASN A 105 -4.45 13.85 -4.12
N ASN A 106 -3.97 13.81 -2.88
CA ASN A 106 -4.75 13.25 -1.77
C ASN A 106 -5.79 14.24 -1.21
N ARG A 107 -5.63 15.53 -1.46
CA ARG A 107 -6.50 16.57 -0.92
C ARG A 107 -7.98 16.40 -1.25
N LYS A 108 -8.28 15.93 -2.47
CA LYS A 108 -9.66 15.73 -2.93
C LYS A 108 -10.07 14.25 -2.97
N LYS A 109 -9.15 13.34 -2.69
CA LYS A 109 -9.36 11.90 -2.91
C LYS A 109 -10.58 11.36 -2.17
N THR A 110 -10.78 11.72 -0.90
CA THR A 110 -11.95 11.27 -0.14
C THR A 110 -13.27 11.81 -0.72
N GLN A 111 -13.25 13.03 -1.25
CA GLN A 111 -14.41 13.63 -1.93
C GLN A 111 -14.72 12.87 -3.23
N TYR A 112 -13.69 12.46 -3.99
CA TYR A 112 -13.86 11.63 -5.19
C TYR A 112 -14.41 10.25 -4.85
N ILE A 113 -13.91 9.61 -3.76
CA ILE A 113 -14.44 8.33 -3.27
C ILE A 113 -15.93 8.47 -2.98
N TYR A 114 -16.31 9.49 -2.21
CA TYR A 114 -17.70 9.71 -1.84
C TYR A 114 -18.60 9.96 -3.07
N ALA A 115 -18.19 10.85 -3.96
CA ALA A 115 -18.94 11.19 -5.19
C ALA A 115 -19.09 9.96 -6.12
N ALA A 116 -18.03 9.17 -6.27
CA ALA A 116 -18.06 7.94 -7.07
C ALA A 116 -19.04 6.91 -6.48
N VAL A 117 -18.99 6.68 -5.17
CA VAL A 117 -19.95 5.81 -4.48
C VAL A 117 -21.37 6.33 -4.59
N GLU A 118 -21.59 7.64 -4.40
CA GLU A 118 -22.90 8.27 -4.54
C GLU A 118 -23.48 8.09 -5.94
N ALA A 119 -22.64 8.12 -6.98
CA ALA A 119 -23.01 7.82 -8.36
C ALA A 119 -23.14 6.32 -8.68
N GLY A 120 -22.87 5.42 -7.72
CA GLY A 120 -23.03 3.97 -7.88
C GLY A 120 -21.84 3.24 -8.50
N TYR A 121 -20.65 3.85 -8.48
CA TYR A 121 -19.42 3.22 -8.93
C TYR A 121 -18.76 2.38 -7.83
N ASN A 122 -18.06 1.31 -8.23
CA ASN A 122 -17.05 0.68 -7.39
C ASN A 122 -15.77 1.51 -7.41
N VAL A 123 -15.05 1.56 -6.32
CA VAL A 123 -13.87 2.41 -6.16
C VAL A 123 -12.65 1.56 -5.81
N LEU A 124 -11.59 1.73 -6.59
CA LEU A 124 -10.25 1.20 -6.32
C LEU A 124 -9.32 2.38 -6.07
N ALA A 125 -9.00 2.63 -4.80
CA ALA A 125 -8.28 3.83 -4.39
C ALA A 125 -6.86 3.53 -3.90
N ASP A 126 -5.89 4.30 -4.38
CA ASP A 126 -4.53 4.30 -3.83
C ASP A 126 -4.51 5.01 -2.46
N LYS A 127 -3.60 4.56 -1.61
CA LYS A 127 -3.35 5.17 -0.29
C LYS A 127 -2.68 6.57 -0.45
N PRO A 128 -2.82 7.47 0.52
CA PRO A 128 -3.85 7.49 1.56
C PRO A 128 -5.21 7.89 1.01
N MET A 129 -6.28 7.27 1.51
CA MET A 129 -7.65 7.65 1.15
C MET A 129 -8.16 8.86 1.94
N ALA A 130 -7.55 9.16 3.09
CA ALA A 130 -7.88 10.31 3.93
C ALA A 130 -6.60 10.86 4.58
N ILE A 131 -6.44 12.18 4.64
CA ILE A 131 -5.27 12.86 5.23
C ILE A 131 -5.63 13.83 6.37
N SER A 132 -6.91 14.05 6.60
CA SER A 132 -7.44 14.92 7.65
C SER A 132 -8.59 14.27 8.43
N ALA A 133 -8.94 14.84 9.58
CA ALA A 133 -10.08 14.36 10.38
C ALA A 133 -11.40 14.50 9.61
N ASP A 134 -11.57 15.55 8.81
CA ASP A 134 -12.78 15.75 8.00
C ASP A 134 -12.85 14.71 6.88
N ASP A 135 -11.71 14.40 6.23
CA ASP A 135 -11.65 13.33 5.24
C ASP A 135 -11.98 11.98 5.86
N TYR A 136 -11.47 11.69 7.06
CA TYR A 136 -11.82 10.45 7.78
C TYR A 136 -13.33 10.34 8.02
N MET A 137 -13.96 11.44 8.46
CA MET A 137 -15.42 11.44 8.67
C MET A 137 -16.20 11.24 7.37
N LEU A 138 -15.70 11.80 6.26
CA LEU A 138 -16.29 11.60 4.94
C LEU A 138 -16.07 10.17 4.43
N LEU A 139 -14.87 9.60 4.67
CA LEU A 139 -14.56 8.22 4.31
C LEU A 139 -15.48 7.21 5.01
N LYS A 140 -15.75 7.42 6.32
CA LYS A 140 -16.76 6.62 7.04
C LYS A 140 -18.13 6.65 6.38
N LYS A 141 -18.59 7.85 5.99
CA LYS A 141 -19.86 8.01 5.27
C LYS A 141 -19.83 7.30 3.92
N ALA A 142 -18.70 7.36 3.20
CA ALA A 142 -18.55 6.67 1.93
C ALA A 142 -18.67 5.14 2.07
N TYR A 143 -18.06 4.54 3.09
CA TYR A 143 -18.20 3.10 3.36
C TYR A 143 -19.63 2.72 3.75
N THR A 144 -20.30 3.53 4.56
CA THR A 144 -21.72 3.30 4.88
C THR A 144 -22.59 3.35 3.62
N LEU A 145 -22.40 4.37 2.79
CA LEU A 145 -23.14 4.53 1.54
C LEU A 145 -22.81 3.41 0.53
N ALA A 146 -21.56 2.96 0.48
CA ALA A 146 -21.16 1.84 -0.38
C ALA A 146 -21.89 0.54 -0.01
N ALA A 147 -22.00 0.24 1.28
CA ALA A 147 -22.77 -0.90 1.77
C ALA A 147 -24.26 -0.80 1.41
N GLU A 148 -24.87 0.40 1.55
CA GLU A 148 -26.27 0.65 1.17
C GLU A 148 -26.51 0.47 -0.33
N LYS A 149 -25.55 0.85 -1.17
CA LYS A 149 -25.63 0.79 -2.64
C LYS A 149 -25.16 -0.55 -3.22
N GLY A 150 -24.56 -1.41 -2.43
CA GLY A 150 -23.99 -2.67 -2.90
C GLY A 150 -22.79 -2.48 -3.83
N VAL A 151 -21.99 -1.43 -3.62
CA VAL A 151 -20.72 -1.18 -4.33
C VAL A 151 -19.54 -1.34 -3.40
N VAL A 152 -18.37 -1.60 -3.97
CA VAL A 152 -17.14 -1.89 -3.22
C VAL A 152 -16.22 -0.67 -3.23
N ILE A 153 -15.69 -0.31 -2.07
CA ILE A 153 -14.49 0.52 -1.91
C ILE A 153 -13.36 -0.42 -1.50
N TYR A 154 -12.27 -0.42 -2.27
CA TYR A 154 -11.08 -1.23 -1.96
C TYR A 154 -9.82 -0.40 -2.09
N GLU A 155 -8.91 -0.59 -1.15
CA GLU A 155 -7.65 0.16 -1.11
C GLU A 155 -6.51 -0.63 -1.73
N MET A 156 -5.61 0.07 -2.44
CA MET A 156 -4.45 -0.55 -3.09
C MET A 156 -3.32 -0.82 -2.09
N MET A 157 -3.48 -1.84 -1.24
CA MET A 157 -2.45 -2.28 -0.29
C MET A 157 -1.52 -3.32 -0.92
N THR A 158 -0.61 -2.88 -1.77
CA THR A 158 0.31 -3.71 -2.56
C THR A 158 1.30 -4.51 -1.70
N GLU A 159 1.71 -3.97 -0.56
CA GLU A 159 2.66 -4.63 0.35
C GLU A 159 2.16 -5.97 0.91
N ARG A 160 0.85 -6.21 0.92
CA ARG A 160 0.26 -7.51 1.33
C ARG A 160 0.64 -8.65 0.37
N TYR A 161 1.12 -8.34 -0.84
CA TYR A 161 1.51 -9.30 -1.88
C TYR A 161 3.02 -9.49 -1.98
N ASP A 162 3.84 -8.77 -1.19
CA ASP A 162 5.26 -9.08 -1.04
C ASP A 162 5.41 -10.44 -0.33
N VAL A 163 6.14 -11.35 -0.94
CA VAL A 163 6.32 -12.72 -0.44
C VAL A 163 6.90 -12.77 0.97
N LYS A 164 7.73 -11.78 1.35
CA LYS A 164 8.28 -11.68 2.71
C LYS A 164 7.20 -11.32 3.73
N ASN A 165 6.28 -10.42 3.35
CA ASN A 165 5.16 -10.03 4.21
C ASN A 165 4.17 -11.18 4.37
N ILE A 166 3.97 -11.98 3.31
CA ILE A 166 3.16 -13.21 3.37
C ILE A 166 3.82 -14.23 4.30
N LEU A 167 5.12 -14.47 4.15
CA LEU A 167 5.86 -15.40 5.01
C LEU A 167 5.85 -14.93 6.47
N GLU A 168 6.06 -13.63 6.72
CA GLU A 168 5.98 -13.06 8.06
C GLU A 168 4.61 -13.31 8.71
N LYS A 169 3.51 -13.04 7.98
CA LYS A 169 2.15 -13.35 8.45
C LYS A 169 1.99 -14.82 8.84
N LYS A 170 2.54 -15.74 8.04
CA LYS A 170 2.48 -17.18 8.32
C LYS A 170 3.27 -17.56 9.58
N ILE A 171 4.44 -16.95 9.78
CA ILE A 171 5.24 -17.19 11.01
C ILE A 171 4.47 -16.69 12.24
N LEU A 172 3.89 -15.49 12.20
CA LEU A 172 3.14 -14.93 13.31
C LEU A 172 1.88 -15.74 13.64
N ALA A 173 1.26 -16.37 12.64
CA ALA A 173 0.09 -17.23 12.81
C ALA A 173 0.43 -18.64 13.36
N ASN A 174 1.71 -19.05 13.31
CA ASN A 174 2.12 -20.36 13.81
C ASN A 174 2.41 -20.31 15.31
N GLU A 175 1.44 -20.73 16.12
CA GLU A 175 1.55 -20.71 17.61
C GLU A 175 2.68 -21.62 18.12
N ALA A 176 3.04 -22.68 17.43
CA ALA A 176 4.13 -23.57 17.84
C ALA A 176 5.48 -22.86 17.78
N LEU A 177 5.72 -22.03 16.75
CA LEU A 177 6.95 -21.29 16.51
C LEU A 177 6.95 -19.90 17.18
N PHE A 178 5.92 -19.08 16.93
CA PHE A 178 5.87 -17.69 17.37
C PHE A 178 5.27 -17.54 18.78
N GLY A 179 4.39 -18.45 19.17
CA GLY A 179 3.56 -18.32 20.34
C GLY A 179 2.43 -17.32 20.10
N THR A 180 2.20 -16.44 21.05
CA THR A 180 1.24 -15.34 20.93
C THR A 180 1.97 -13.99 20.93
N LEU A 181 1.42 -13.01 20.26
CA LEU A 181 1.97 -11.65 20.26
C LEU A 181 2.00 -11.11 21.69
N THR A 182 3.13 -10.54 22.11
CA THR A 182 3.24 -9.91 23.43
C THR A 182 2.52 -8.56 23.44
N GLN A 183 2.20 -8.03 24.62
CA GLN A 183 1.55 -6.72 24.71
C GLN A 183 2.56 -5.57 24.57
N GLY A 184 3.79 -5.75 25.09
CA GLY A 184 4.79 -4.69 25.17
C GLY A 184 4.41 -3.57 26.12
N THR A 185 5.20 -2.50 26.10
CA THR A 185 4.93 -1.23 26.80
C THR A 185 5.16 -0.08 25.83
N PRO A 186 4.76 1.16 26.14
CA PRO A 186 5.07 2.32 25.31
C PRO A 186 6.58 2.53 25.08
N GLU A 187 7.42 2.21 26.07
CA GLU A 187 8.89 2.31 26.00
C GLU A 187 9.54 1.14 25.28
N GLU A 188 8.93 -0.05 25.38
CA GLU A 188 9.35 -1.27 24.71
C GLU A 188 8.18 -1.90 23.96
N PRO A 189 7.78 -1.38 22.81
CA PRO A 189 6.63 -1.85 22.07
C PRO A 189 6.83 -3.31 21.61
N ALA A 190 5.73 -4.06 21.58
CA ALA A 190 5.72 -5.41 21.03
C ALA A 190 5.88 -5.41 19.51
N VAL A 191 5.39 -4.35 18.87
CA VAL A 191 5.53 -4.14 17.43
C VAL A 191 6.23 -2.80 17.18
N TYR A 192 7.34 -2.85 16.48
CA TYR A 192 8.06 -1.67 15.99
C TYR A 192 8.16 -1.71 14.48
N GLN A 193 7.82 -0.62 13.83
CA GLN A 193 8.02 -0.45 12.39
C GLN A 193 8.62 0.91 12.08
N GLU A 194 9.65 0.92 11.24
CA GLU A 194 10.27 2.14 10.73
C GLU A 194 10.43 2.05 9.21
N SER A 195 10.15 3.15 8.53
CA SER A 195 10.40 3.29 7.10
C SER A 195 11.11 4.60 6.82
N VAL A 196 12.26 4.53 6.14
CA VAL A 196 13.06 5.70 5.76
C VAL A 196 13.04 5.83 4.24
N HIS A 197 12.57 6.97 3.79
CA HIS A 197 12.40 7.30 2.37
C HIS A 197 13.25 8.50 1.96
N HIS A 198 13.33 8.72 0.65
CA HIS A 198 14.05 9.84 0.06
C HIS A 198 13.20 10.54 -0.99
N PHE A 199 13.18 11.89 -0.94
CA PHE A 199 12.45 12.70 -1.92
C PHE A 199 13.06 12.56 -3.31
N CYS A 200 14.37 12.58 -3.40
CA CYS A 200 15.10 12.42 -4.66
C CYS A 200 15.65 10.99 -4.75
N LYS A 201 15.08 10.21 -5.65
CA LYS A 201 15.49 8.83 -5.92
C LYS A 201 15.96 8.69 -7.37
N MET A 202 16.89 7.78 -7.58
CA MET A 202 17.25 7.33 -8.92
C MET A 202 16.34 6.16 -9.31
N VAL A 203 15.59 6.31 -10.37
CA VAL A 203 14.74 5.25 -10.92
C VAL A 203 15.23 4.96 -12.34
N SER A 204 15.66 3.73 -12.59
CA SER A 204 16.22 3.33 -13.89
C SER A 204 17.34 4.26 -14.39
N GLY A 205 18.20 4.72 -13.47
CA GLY A 205 19.35 5.59 -13.77
C GLY A 205 19.00 7.07 -14.00
N LYS A 206 17.76 7.48 -13.79
CA LYS A 206 17.32 8.89 -13.90
C LYS A 206 16.72 9.36 -12.56
N PRO A 207 16.86 10.65 -12.20
CA PRO A 207 16.16 11.20 -11.04
C PRO A 207 14.64 11.08 -11.26
N SER A 208 13.89 10.60 -10.27
CA SER A 208 12.44 10.64 -10.30
C SER A 208 11.96 12.08 -10.14
N VAL A 209 11.11 12.53 -11.07
CA VAL A 209 10.48 13.85 -10.98
C VAL A 209 9.19 13.72 -10.18
N ARG A 210 9.08 14.52 -9.11
CA ARG A 210 7.88 14.58 -8.30
C ARG A 210 7.01 15.76 -8.68
N PRO A 211 5.68 15.64 -8.63
CA PRO A 211 4.81 16.80 -8.80
C PRO A 211 5.03 17.80 -7.65
N ALA A 212 4.81 19.08 -7.91
CA ALA A 212 5.04 20.12 -6.91
C ALA A 212 4.21 19.92 -5.63
N TRP A 213 2.96 19.54 -5.77
CA TRP A 213 2.04 19.31 -4.66
C TRP A 213 2.49 18.20 -3.69
N TYR A 214 3.39 17.32 -4.11
CA TYR A 214 3.95 16.28 -3.23
C TYR A 214 4.71 16.84 -2.02
N TYR A 215 5.15 18.09 -2.10
CA TYR A 215 5.85 18.82 -1.03
C TYR A 215 4.91 19.65 -0.13
N ASP A 216 3.62 19.66 -0.42
CA ASP A 216 2.60 20.33 0.35
C ASP A 216 1.80 19.31 1.16
N VAL A 217 1.93 19.33 2.49
CA VAL A 217 1.24 18.40 3.38
C VAL A 217 -0.28 18.53 3.37
N GLU A 218 -0.82 19.67 2.92
CA GLU A 218 -2.26 19.83 2.73
C GLU A 218 -2.79 19.07 1.49
N GLN A 219 -1.89 18.68 0.59
CA GLN A 219 -2.21 17.95 -0.63
C GLN A 219 -1.72 16.50 -0.59
N GLN A 220 -0.51 16.27 -0.08
CA GLN A 220 0.07 14.93 0.04
C GLN A 220 -0.35 14.22 1.33
N GLY A 221 -0.52 14.97 2.41
CA GLY A 221 -0.55 14.48 3.77
C GLY A 221 0.82 14.59 4.44
N GLU A 222 0.83 14.67 5.75
CA GLU A 222 2.07 14.56 6.55
C GLU A 222 2.64 13.14 6.44
N GLY A 223 3.94 12.95 6.74
CA GLY A 223 4.56 11.64 6.71
C GLY A 223 3.83 10.59 7.56
N ILE A 224 3.31 11.01 8.72
CA ILE A 224 2.48 10.17 9.61
C ILE A 224 1.07 9.90 9.08
N ALA A 225 0.63 10.54 8.01
CA ALA A 225 -0.66 10.28 7.36
C ALA A 225 -0.50 9.53 6.04
N ASP A 226 0.64 9.61 5.37
CA ASP A 226 0.91 8.96 4.10
C ASP A 226 1.54 7.57 4.28
N VAL A 227 2.83 7.50 4.63
CA VAL A 227 3.58 6.23 4.65
C VAL A 227 3.13 5.29 5.77
N THR A 228 2.75 5.84 6.92
CA THR A 228 2.27 5.02 8.05
C THR A 228 1.01 4.23 7.74
N THR A 229 0.26 4.56 6.69
CA THR A 229 -0.85 3.72 6.22
C THR A 229 -0.40 2.30 5.92
N HIS A 230 0.75 2.12 5.25
CA HIS A 230 1.32 0.79 5.01
C HIS A 230 1.72 0.08 6.30
N LEU A 231 2.33 0.82 7.24
CA LEU A 231 2.80 0.24 8.50
C LEU A 231 1.63 -0.24 9.36
N ILE A 232 0.57 0.57 9.49
CA ILE A 232 -0.64 0.20 10.23
C ILE A 232 -1.33 -0.99 9.57
N ASP A 233 -1.45 -0.96 8.23
CA ASP A 233 -2.06 -2.03 7.47
C ASP A 233 -1.35 -3.37 7.69
N GLN A 234 -0.01 -3.37 7.64
CA GLN A 234 0.78 -4.57 7.91
C GLN A 234 0.59 -5.08 9.35
N VAL A 235 0.53 -4.18 10.35
CA VAL A 235 0.26 -4.59 11.73
C VAL A 235 -1.11 -5.26 11.84
N ALA A 236 -2.17 -4.62 11.33
CA ALA A 236 -3.51 -5.18 11.37
C ALA A 236 -3.60 -6.52 10.64
N TRP A 237 -3.07 -6.60 9.42
CA TRP A 237 -3.16 -7.77 8.55
C TRP A 237 -2.31 -8.95 8.99
N GLN A 238 -1.14 -8.70 9.60
CA GLN A 238 -0.19 -9.75 10.01
C GLN A 238 -0.39 -10.19 11.45
N CYS A 239 -0.62 -9.24 12.37
CA CYS A 239 -0.72 -9.50 13.80
C CYS A 239 -2.11 -9.92 14.26
N PHE A 240 -3.16 -9.54 13.49
CA PHE A 240 -4.56 -9.86 13.76
C PHE A 240 -5.24 -10.41 12.50
N PRO A 241 -4.73 -11.55 11.96
CA PRO A 241 -5.16 -12.07 10.68
C PRO A 241 -6.66 -12.41 10.68
N GLU A 242 -7.39 -11.81 9.71
CA GLU A 242 -8.83 -12.01 9.52
C GLU A 242 -9.71 -11.57 10.70
N GLU A 243 -9.14 -10.75 11.60
CA GLU A 243 -9.85 -10.15 12.70
C GLU A 243 -10.09 -8.66 12.47
N SER A 244 -11.27 -8.18 12.86
CA SER A 244 -11.57 -6.76 12.90
C SER A 244 -10.73 -6.05 13.96
N VAL A 245 -9.97 -5.05 13.53
CA VAL A 245 -9.37 -4.04 14.40
C VAL A 245 -10.23 -2.79 14.25
N ARG A 246 -11.14 -2.57 15.17
CA ARG A 246 -12.09 -1.45 15.12
C ARG A 246 -11.51 -0.20 15.76
N VAL A 247 -12.17 0.93 15.53
CA VAL A 247 -11.74 2.22 16.13
C VAL A 247 -11.73 2.16 17.66
N GLU A 248 -12.68 1.46 18.27
CA GLU A 248 -12.70 1.23 19.72
C GLU A 248 -11.59 0.32 20.25
N ASP A 249 -10.96 -0.46 19.39
CA ASP A 249 -9.83 -1.36 19.73
C ASP A 249 -8.48 -0.63 19.66
N VAL A 250 -8.45 0.63 19.24
CA VAL A 250 -7.21 1.39 19.02
C VAL A 250 -7.19 2.68 19.83
N ALA A 251 -5.99 3.06 20.28
CA ALA A 251 -5.74 4.35 20.93
C ALA A 251 -4.40 4.91 20.44
N VAL A 252 -4.39 6.18 20.01
CA VAL A 252 -3.17 6.94 19.76
C VAL A 252 -2.70 7.49 21.10
N VAL A 253 -1.59 6.95 21.61
CA VAL A 253 -1.03 7.32 22.93
C VAL A 253 -0.25 8.63 22.81
N SER A 254 0.59 8.73 21.79
CA SER A 254 1.32 9.95 21.45
C SER A 254 1.67 9.97 19.96
N ALA A 255 1.88 11.14 19.43
CA ALA A 255 2.42 11.35 18.10
C ALA A 255 3.27 12.59 18.07
N GLU A 256 4.35 12.53 17.31
CA GLU A 256 5.25 13.65 17.05
C GLU A 256 5.52 13.73 15.55
N HIS A 257 5.71 14.95 15.05
CA HIS A 257 6.15 15.19 13.69
C HIS A 257 7.26 16.24 13.65
N TRP A 258 8.08 16.20 12.60
CA TRP A 258 9.10 17.20 12.35
C TRP A 258 9.35 17.34 10.84
N PRO A 259 9.79 18.56 10.41
CA PRO A 259 9.95 18.80 8.99
C PRO A 259 11.28 18.25 8.44
N THR A 260 11.22 17.81 7.19
CA THR A 260 12.38 17.75 6.30
C THR A 260 12.55 19.14 5.68
N ARG A 261 13.77 19.65 5.71
CA ARG A 261 14.10 20.96 5.19
C ARG A 261 14.58 20.85 3.76
N ILE A 262 13.85 21.45 2.84
CA ILE A 262 14.11 21.41 1.40
C ILE A 262 14.56 22.79 0.92
N THR A 263 15.78 22.88 0.39
CA THR A 263 16.29 24.11 -0.22
C THR A 263 15.70 24.32 -1.62
N ALA A 264 15.74 25.54 -2.15
CA ALA A 264 15.28 25.84 -3.50
C ALA A 264 15.99 24.97 -4.58
N ALA A 265 17.30 24.74 -4.41
CA ALA A 265 18.07 23.88 -5.33
C ALA A 265 17.61 22.40 -5.26
N GLN A 266 17.32 21.88 -4.06
CA GLN A 266 16.79 20.54 -3.86
C GLN A 266 15.38 20.40 -4.45
N TYR A 267 14.55 21.41 -4.29
CA TYR A 267 13.21 21.44 -4.88
C TYR A 267 13.28 21.44 -6.42
N GLU A 268 14.11 22.32 -7.00
CA GLU A 268 14.34 22.33 -8.45
C GLU A 268 14.86 20.98 -8.96
N GLN A 269 15.81 20.38 -8.23
CA GLN A 269 16.37 19.07 -8.59
C GLN A 269 15.31 17.97 -8.67
N SER A 270 14.33 17.97 -7.77
CA SER A 270 13.34 16.89 -7.64
C SER A 270 12.02 17.17 -8.38
N THR A 271 11.71 18.43 -8.70
CA THR A 271 10.46 18.82 -9.35
C THR A 271 10.66 19.44 -10.74
N GLY A 272 11.88 19.86 -11.06
CA GLY A 272 12.18 20.68 -12.25
C GLY A 272 11.69 22.14 -12.15
N ARG A 273 11.14 22.58 -11.01
CA ARG A 273 10.58 23.92 -10.81
C ARG A 273 11.55 24.79 -10.01
N LYS A 274 11.77 26.01 -10.48
CA LYS A 274 12.68 26.98 -9.83
C LYS A 274 12.01 27.77 -8.68
N GLU A 275 10.71 27.93 -8.76
CA GLU A 275 9.94 28.76 -7.84
C GLU A 275 8.96 27.92 -7.03
N TRP A 276 8.77 28.33 -5.78
CA TRP A 276 7.76 27.76 -4.91
C TRP A 276 6.36 28.18 -5.41
N PRO A 277 5.41 27.25 -5.59
CA PRO A 277 4.01 27.61 -5.78
C PRO A 277 3.49 28.46 -4.62
N GLU A 278 2.54 29.35 -4.87
CA GLU A 278 1.99 30.28 -3.87
C GLU A 278 1.47 29.56 -2.63
N TYR A 279 0.82 28.42 -2.80
CA TYR A 279 0.26 27.61 -1.71
C TYR A 279 1.33 27.06 -0.73
N MET A 280 2.60 26.98 -1.12
CA MET A 280 3.70 26.53 -0.26
C MET A 280 4.38 27.66 0.50
N LEU A 281 4.18 28.92 0.12
CA LEU A 281 4.95 30.05 0.68
C LEU A 281 4.78 30.20 2.21
N LYS A 282 3.66 29.73 2.75
CA LYS A 282 3.40 29.69 4.21
C LYS A 282 4.43 28.84 4.97
N ASP A 283 4.95 27.79 4.34
CA ASP A 283 5.89 26.83 4.94
C ASP A 283 7.35 27.12 4.57
N VAL A 284 7.59 28.14 3.74
CA VAL A 284 8.94 28.62 3.38
C VAL A 284 9.44 29.59 4.43
N LYS A 285 10.50 29.21 5.15
CA LYS A 285 11.16 30.06 6.15
C LYS A 285 12.61 30.30 5.73
N ARG A 286 12.98 31.57 5.52
CA ARG A 286 14.35 31.98 5.10
C ARG A 286 14.82 31.24 3.82
N GLY A 287 13.93 31.07 2.84
CA GLY A 287 14.24 30.42 1.56
C GLY A 287 14.33 28.88 1.62
N VAL A 288 13.89 28.27 2.72
CA VAL A 288 13.86 26.81 2.90
C VAL A 288 12.42 26.39 3.19
N LEU A 289 11.90 25.45 2.41
CA LEU A 289 10.60 24.82 2.62
C LEU A 289 10.72 23.80 3.76
N ASN A 290 9.79 23.82 4.69
CA ASN A 290 9.68 22.87 5.80
C ASN A 290 8.50 21.94 5.52
N VAL A 291 8.79 20.66 5.23
CA VAL A 291 7.78 19.67 4.91
C VAL A 291 7.65 18.71 6.09
N ASN A 292 6.52 18.67 6.78
CA ASN A 292 6.26 17.74 7.89
C ASN A 292 6.11 16.29 7.35
N ALA A 293 7.23 15.76 6.84
CA ALA A 293 7.30 14.44 6.23
C ALA A 293 7.78 13.35 7.20
N ASN A 294 8.17 13.72 8.42
CA ASN A 294 8.68 12.80 9.42
C ASN A 294 7.75 12.72 10.60
N GLY A 295 7.78 11.59 11.31
CA GLY A 295 7.12 11.48 12.59
C GLY A 295 7.13 10.08 13.18
N VAL A 296 6.61 9.99 14.39
CA VAL A 296 6.43 8.76 15.15
C VAL A 296 5.02 8.73 15.73
N ILE A 297 4.40 7.57 15.67
CA ILE A 297 3.12 7.29 16.31
C ILE A 297 3.33 6.16 17.32
N ASN A 298 2.95 6.39 18.57
CA ASN A 298 2.80 5.36 19.58
C ASN A 298 1.31 5.09 19.77
N SER A 299 0.90 3.86 19.54
CA SER A 299 -0.50 3.44 19.63
C SER A 299 -0.65 2.13 20.38
N VAL A 300 -1.87 1.87 20.82
CA VAL A 300 -2.29 0.55 21.30
C VAL A 300 -3.32 0.01 20.33
N MET A 301 -3.13 -1.20 19.83
CA MET A 301 -4.04 -1.90 18.93
C MET A 301 -4.42 -3.24 19.55
N LYS A 302 -5.70 -3.45 19.91
CA LYS A 302 -6.18 -4.66 20.61
C LYS A 302 -5.32 -5.03 21.85
N GLY A 303 -4.90 -4.02 22.62
CA GLY A 303 -4.05 -4.20 23.82
C GLY A 303 -2.55 -4.36 23.56
N VAL A 304 -2.11 -4.32 22.31
CA VAL A 304 -0.69 -4.43 21.90
C VAL A 304 -0.11 -3.04 21.69
N CYS A 305 1.02 -2.73 22.32
CA CYS A 305 1.77 -1.50 22.09
C CYS A 305 2.51 -1.56 20.76
N VAL A 306 2.24 -0.59 19.89
CA VAL A 306 2.78 -0.48 18.54
C VAL A 306 3.42 0.88 18.37
N GLN A 307 4.67 0.91 17.90
CA GLN A 307 5.34 2.14 17.50
C GLN A 307 5.63 2.11 16.00
N MET A 308 5.27 3.17 15.31
CA MET A 308 5.51 3.36 13.89
C MET A 308 6.26 4.66 13.66
N LYS A 309 7.33 4.62 12.88
CA LYS A 309 8.17 5.78 12.57
C LYS A 309 8.38 5.92 11.08
N VAL A 310 8.26 7.12 10.59
CA VAL A 310 8.53 7.48 9.19
C VAL A 310 9.53 8.61 9.14
N VAL A 311 10.53 8.45 8.29
CA VAL A 311 11.56 9.47 8.04
C VAL A 311 11.70 9.69 6.54
N TRP A 312 11.69 10.94 6.12
CA TRP A 312 12.00 11.35 4.78
C TRP A 312 13.25 12.23 4.77
N ASN A 313 14.30 11.75 4.14
CA ASN A 313 15.48 12.53 3.80
C ASN A 313 15.38 13.06 2.38
N PHE A 314 16.23 14.02 2.00
CA PHE A 314 16.20 14.51 0.62
C PHE A 314 16.75 13.47 -0.37
N VAL A 315 17.94 12.95 -0.10
CA VAL A 315 18.63 11.98 -0.95
C VAL A 315 19.32 10.94 -0.08
N ALA A 316 19.33 9.70 -0.55
CA ALA A 316 20.08 8.62 0.09
C ALA A 316 21.59 8.84 -0.05
N PRO A 317 22.41 8.46 0.94
CA PRO A 317 23.86 8.41 0.78
C PRO A 317 24.26 7.57 -0.44
N GLN A 318 25.40 7.89 -1.05
CA GLN A 318 25.88 7.18 -2.23
C GLN A 318 26.03 5.68 -1.93
N GLY A 319 25.48 4.83 -2.81
CA GLY A 319 25.51 3.38 -2.65
C GLY A 319 24.48 2.82 -1.66
N SER A 320 23.60 3.67 -1.12
CA SER A 320 22.50 3.27 -0.25
C SER A 320 21.13 3.52 -0.89
N GLY A 321 20.07 3.12 -0.20
CA GLY A 321 18.68 3.30 -0.63
C GLY A 321 17.76 3.59 0.54
N ASP A 322 16.48 3.39 0.33
CA ASP A 322 15.50 3.39 1.41
C ASP A 322 15.82 2.27 2.40
N THR A 323 15.53 2.50 3.67
CA THR A 323 15.70 1.50 4.72
C THR A 323 14.38 1.22 5.40
N SER A 324 14.24 0.03 5.96
CA SER A 324 13.07 -0.35 6.74
C SER A 324 13.45 -1.29 7.87
N THR A 325 12.70 -1.21 8.96
CA THR A 325 12.78 -2.10 10.11
C THR A 325 11.38 -2.48 10.53
N SER A 326 11.13 -3.78 10.69
CA SER A 326 9.95 -4.32 11.31
C SER A 326 10.37 -5.32 12.36
N VAL A 327 9.84 -5.20 13.58
CA VAL A 327 10.09 -6.13 14.68
C VAL A 327 8.75 -6.48 15.32
N LYS A 328 8.48 -7.77 15.48
CA LYS A 328 7.28 -8.29 16.13
C LYS A 328 7.69 -9.33 17.19
N LYS A 329 7.34 -9.06 18.44
CA LYS A 329 7.75 -9.86 19.60
C LYS A 329 6.63 -10.82 20.01
N GLY A 330 6.84 -12.10 19.80
CA GLY A 330 5.99 -13.17 20.31
C GLY A 330 6.52 -13.73 21.63
N THR A 331 5.74 -14.61 22.24
CA THR A 331 6.14 -15.29 23.49
C THR A 331 7.20 -16.36 23.28
N LYS A 332 7.37 -16.86 22.03
CA LYS A 332 8.37 -17.90 21.69
C LYS A 332 9.42 -17.41 20.69
N ALA A 333 9.09 -16.44 19.84
CA ALA A 333 10.01 -15.92 18.84
C ALA A 333 9.87 -14.41 18.68
N THR A 334 10.95 -13.79 18.18
CA THR A 334 10.94 -12.45 17.60
C THR A 334 11.12 -12.57 16.10
N VAL A 335 10.25 -11.92 15.34
CA VAL A 335 10.33 -11.87 13.88
C VAL A 335 10.75 -10.47 13.46
N MET A 336 11.71 -10.38 12.54
CA MET A 336 12.26 -9.11 12.09
C MET A 336 12.36 -9.08 10.57
N GLN A 337 11.95 -7.97 9.97
CA GLN A 337 12.36 -7.63 8.60
C GLN A 337 13.28 -6.43 8.65
N LEU A 338 14.48 -6.58 8.14
CA LEU A 338 15.51 -5.54 8.15
C LEU A 338 15.94 -5.22 6.72
N GLN A 339 16.07 -3.93 6.43
CA GLN A 339 16.66 -3.40 5.20
C GLN A 339 17.56 -2.23 5.59
N ASN A 340 18.85 -2.47 5.70
CA ASN A 340 19.83 -1.50 6.18
C ASN A 340 21.22 -1.78 5.61
N VAL A 341 22.22 -1.06 6.08
CA VAL A 341 23.62 -1.23 5.64
C VAL A 341 24.16 -2.62 5.93
N ASP A 342 23.77 -3.26 7.04
CA ASP A 342 24.32 -4.53 7.48
C ASP A 342 23.95 -5.68 6.54
N ASN A 343 22.81 -5.57 5.86
CA ASN A 343 22.35 -6.55 4.86
C ASN A 343 22.39 -6.03 3.41
N GLY A 344 23.21 -4.99 3.15
CA GLY A 344 23.39 -4.43 1.82
C GLY A 344 22.11 -3.80 1.24
N TYR A 345 21.23 -3.28 2.08
CA TYR A 345 19.93 -2.70 1.72
C TYR A 345 18.95 -3.69 1.07
N VAL A 346 19.15 -4.98 1.29
CA VAL A 346 18.22 -6.02 0.83
C VAL A 346 17.26 -6.34 1.96
N LYS A 347 15.96 -6.09 1.75
CA LYS A 347 14.91 -6.43 2.73
C LYS A 347 14.97 -7.93 3.04
N THR A 348 15.31 -8.28 4.28
CA THR A 348 15.59 -9.64 4.74
C THR A 348 14.75 -9.98 5.96
N LEU A 349 14.17 -11.17 5.97
CA LEU A 349 13.36 -11.68 7.08
C LEU A 349 14.19 -12.59 7.98
N TYR A 350 14.14 -12.32 9.27
CA TYR A 350 14.82 -13.08 10.32
C TYR A 350 13.84 -13.56 11.38
N VAL A 351 14.15 -14.70 12.00
CA VAL A 351 13.43 -15.24 13.14
C VAL A 351 14.45 -15.60 14.22
N GLU A 352 14.19 -15.20 15.47
CA GLU A 352 15.02 -15.49 16.64
C GLU A 352 14.17 -16.05 17.76
N PRO A 353 14.68 -16.95 18.62
CA PRO A 353 13.99 -17.35 19.84
C PRO A 353 13.76 -16.14 20.75
N ALA A 354 12.61 -16.07 21.39
CA ALA A 354 12.37 -15.08 22.43
C ALA A 354 13.26 -15.35 23.65
N GLN A 355 13.52 -14.31 24.44
CA GLN A 355 14.36 -14.44 25.64
C GLN A 355 13.88 -15.55 26.56
N GLY A 356 14.77 -16.47 26.91
CA GLY A 356 14.49 -17.59 27.81
C GLY A 356 13.88 -18.82 27.12
N VAL A 357 13.65 -18.79 25.83
CA VAL A 357 13.23 -19.96 25.04
C VAL A 357 14.43 -20.86 24.80
N ASP A 358 14.26 -22.17 25.01
CA ASP A 358 15.29 -23.16 24.72
C ASP A 358 15.59 -23.24 23.23
N GLY A 359 16.87 -23.12 22.85
CA GLY A 359 17.31 -23.03 21.47
C GLY A 359 17.03 -24.30 20.66
N GLU A 360 17.14 -25.47 21.25
CA GLU A 360 16.86 -26.75 20.57
C GLU A 360 15.34 -26.93 20.33
N ALA A 361 14.54 -26.57 21.33
CA ALA A 361 13.09 -26.57 21.17
C ALA A 361 12.63 -25.57 20.09
N PHE A 362 13.23 -24.39 20.05
CA PHE A 362 12.95 -23.39 19.01
C PHE A 362 13.34 -23.91 17.62
N LYS A 363 14.52 -24.49 17.47
CA LYS A 363 15.00 -25.06 16.20
C LYS A 363 14.10 -26.20 15.72
N ALA A 364 13.62 -27.04 16.65
CA ALA A 364 12.66 -28.09 16.31
C ALA A 364 11.33 -27.52 15.79
N ALA A 365 10.79 -26.47 16.44
CA ALA A 365 9.58 -25.78 16.01
C ALA A 365 9.76 -25.11 14.63
N LEU A 366 10.91 -24.45 14.39
CA LEU A 366 11.24 -23.83 13.12
C LEU A 366 11.34 -24.87 12.00
N THR A 367 11.95 -26.02 12.26
CA THR A 367 12.06 -27.12 11.29
C THR A 367 10.68 -27.71 10.96
N ALA A 368 9.80 -27.87 11.95
CA ALA A 368 8.44 -28.33 11.71
C ALA A 368 7.65 -27.32 10.87
N PHE A 369 7.75 -26.03 11.19
CA PHE A 369 7.13 -24.97 10.40
C PHE A 369 7.66 -24.93 8.95
N GLU A 370 8.97 -25.08 8.75
CA GLU A 370 9.56 -25.17 7.40
C GLU A 370 8.98 -26.33 6.58
N GLN A 371 8.71 -27.49 7.22
CA GLN A 371 8.09 -28.62 6.55
C GLN A 371 6.63 -28.32 6.17
N GLU A 372 5.86 -27.70 7.05
CA GLU A 372 4.47 -27.27 6.77
C GLU A 372 4.41 -26.27 5.61
N LEU A 373 5.37 -25.35 5.54
CA LEU A 373 5.43 -24.35 4.47
C LEU A 373 5.58 -24.93 3.06
N GLN A 374 6.15 -26.15 2.92
CA GLN A 374 6.44 -26.71 1.60
C GLN A 374 5.18 -26.93 0.74
N GLU A 375 4.00 -27.04 1.34
CA GLU A 375 2.74 -27.19 0.60
C GLU A 375 2.34 -25.89 -0.12
N GLU A 376 2.56 -24.73 0.52
CA GLU A 376 2.13 -23.44 -0.03
C GLU A 376 3.30 -22.60 -0.57
N MET A 377 4.48 -22.77 0.02
CA MET A 377 5.69 -22.01 -0.31
C MET A 377 6.87 -22.97 -0.53
N PRO A 378 6.86 -23.79 -1.58
CA PRO A 378 7.87 -24.80 -1.82
C PRO A 378 9.27 -24.18 -2.00
N GLY A 379 10.28 -24.75 -1.31
CA GLY A 379 11.67 -24.31 -1.36
C GLY A 379 12.02 -23.18 -0.39
N VAL A 380 11.06 -22.61 0.34
CA VAL A 380 11.37 -21.70 1.45
C VAL A 380 12.05 -22.48 2.55
N SER A 381 13.15 -21.93 3.11
CA SER A 381 13.95 -22.54 4.17
C SER A 381 14.51 -21.47 5.11
N PHE A 382 15.02 -21.89 6.26
CA PHE A 382 15.66 -21.01 7.22
C PHE A 382 17.11 -21.44 7.45
N VAL A 383 18.04 -20.49 7.36
CA VAL A 383 19.47 -20.72 7.54
C VAL A 383 19.94 -19.96 8.76
N GLU A 384 20.58 -20.68 9.70
CA GLU A 384 21.20 -20.05 10.85
C GLU A 384 22.41 -19.22 10.39
N GLU A 385 22.35 -17.91 10.53
CA GLU A 385 23.36 -16.96 10.08
C GLU A 385 24.34 -16.61 11.21
N THR A 386 23.79 -16.45 12.40
CA THR A 386 24.54 -16.37 13.67
C THR A 386 23.80 -17.20 14.72
N GLU A 387 24.44 -17.49 15.84
CA GLU A 387 23.81 -18.28 16.90
C GLU A 387 22.44 -17.74 17.27
N GLY A 388 21.42 -18.56 17.08
CA GLY A 388 20.03 -18.25 17.37
C GLY A 388 19.33 -17.31 16.40
N ARG A 389 20.00 -16.79 15.34
CA ARG A 389 19.38 -15.97 14.31
C ARG A 389 19.22 -16.74 13.01
N TYR A 390 17.99 -16.93 12.58
CA TYR A 390 17.65 -17.66 11.37
C TYR A 390 17.14 -16.72 10.29
N ARG A 391 17.84 -16.68 9.16
CA ARG A 391 17.45 -15.91 7.97
C ARG A 391 16.56 -16.76 7.08
N ALA A 392 15.42 -16.22 6.66
CA ALA A 392 14.58 -16.85 5.66
C ALA A 392 15.27 -16.80 4.28
N ASN A 393 15.32 -17.95 3.64
CA ASN A 393 15.75 -18.11 2.25
C ASN A 393 14.52 -18.39 1.40
N ILE A 394 14.17 -17.45 0.52
CA ILE A 394 12.98 -17.50 -0.33
C ILE A 394 13.43 -17.68 -1.77
N PRO A 395 12.90 -18.68 -2.51
CA PRO A 395 13.21 -18.89 -3.92
C PRO A 395 12.93 -17.64 -4.77
N LYS A 396 13.82 -17.37 -5.73
CA LYS A 396 13.74 -16.17 -6.57
C LYS A 396 12.45 -16.08 -7.38
N GLU A 397 11.93 -17.20 -7.80
CA GLU A 397 10.69 -17.34 -8.57
C GLU A 397 9.43 -16.92 -7.81
N MET A 398 9.50 -16.79 -6.49
CA MET A 398 8.39 -16.33 -5.65
C MET A 398 8.30 -14.81 -5.56
N TYR A 399 9.36 -14.11 -5.96
CA TYR A 399 9.34 -12.65 -5.93
C TYR A 399 8.59 -12.10 -7.13
N LEU A 400 7.58 -11.31 -6.84
CA LEU A 400 6.88 -10.50 -7.84
C LEU A 400 7.54 -9.11 -7.92
N ALA A 401 7.53 -8.51 -9.10
CA ALA A 401 7.86 -7.11 -9.22
C ALA A 401 6.78 -6.25 -8.52
N HIS A 402 7.17 -5.10 -8.02
CA HIS A 402 6.23 -4.20 -7.32
C HIS A 402 4.96 -3.91 -8.15
N GLU A 403 5.12 -3.80 -9.45
CA GLU A 403 4.03 -3.54 -10.38
C GLU A 403 3.05 -4.71 -10.50
N ASP A 404 3.53 -5.95 -10.35
CA ASP A 404 2.67 -7.14 -10.41
C ASP A 404 1.75 -7.23 -9.19
N HIS A 405 2.14 -6.60 -8.07
CA HIS A 405 1.29 -6.50 -6.89
C HIS A 405 -0.01 -5.72 -7.19
N PHE A 406 0.02 -4.73 -8.10
CA PHE A 406 -1.21 -4.02 -8.53
C PHE A 406 -2.18 -4.96 -9.26
N GLY A 407 -1.67 -5.89 -10.05
CA GLY A 407 -2.48 -6.94 -10.67
C GLY A 407 -3.17 -7.82 -9.62
N LYS A 408 -2.45 -8.19 -8.54
CA LYS A 408 -3.02 -8.98 -7.43
C LYS A 408 -4.09 -8.21 -6.64
N VAL A 409 -3.87 -6.92 -6.41
CA VAL A 409 -4.89 -6.04 -5.83
C VAL A 409 -6.13 -6.00 -6.71
N ALA A 410 -5.97 -5.86 -8.03
CA ALA A 410 -7.07 -5.84 -8.98
C ALA A 410 -7.85 -7.17 -9.01
N GLU A 411 -7.15 -8.31 -8.97
CA GLU A 411 -7.78 -9.64 -8.87
C GLU A 411 -8.64 -9.76 -7.61
N ALA A 412 -8.13 -9.34 -6.44
CA ALA A 412 -8.86 -9.36 -5.18
C ALA A 412 -10.08 -8.43 -5.21
N PHE A 413 -9.92 -7.20 -5.68
CA PHE A 413 -10.99 -6.23 -5.84
C PHE A 413 -12.10 -6.76 -6.74
N LEU A 414 -11.75 -7.32 -7.90
CA LEU A 414 -12.72 -7.88 -8.85
C LEU A 414 -13.48 -9.07 -8.27
N ALA A 415 -12.84 -9.89 -7.45
CA ALA A 415 -13.53 -10.97 -6.76
C ALA A 415 -14.65 -10.41 -5.86
N TYR A 416 -14.37 -9.36 -5.07
CA TYR A 416 -15.38 -8.70 -4.24
C TYR A 416 -16.47 -8.02 -5.06
N LYS A 417 -16.09 -7.26 -6.07
CA LYS A 417 -17.03 -6.63 -7.00
C LYS A 417 -17.97 -7.62 -7.68
N ASN A 418 -17.47 -8.82 -8.00
CA ASN A 418 -18.21 -9.87 -8.70
C ASN A 418 -18.95 -10.84 -7.75
N GLY A 419 -19.13 -10.47 -6.49
CA GLY A 419 -20.02 -11.16 -5.56
C GLY A 419 -19.36 -12.00 -4.48
N LYS A 420 -18.02 -12.07 -4.42
CA LYS A 420 -17.34 -12.53 -3.20
C LYS A 420 -17.63 -11.52 -2.09
N GLU A 421 -18.04 -11.98 -0.92
CA GLU A 421 -18.25 -11.11 0.22
C GLU A 421 -16.95 -10.40 0.62
N LEU A 422 -17.00 -9.06 0.72
CA LEU A 422 -15.91 -8.28 1.30
C LEU A 422 -15.94 -8.50 2.81
N PRO A 423 -14.90 -9.10 3.42
CA PRO A 423 -14.91 -9.36 4.84
C PRO A 423 -15.04 -8.07 5.67
N GLN A 424 -15.80 -8.11 6.74
CA GLN A 424 -15.98 -6.94 7.62
C GLN A 424 -14.65 -6.43 8.18
N TRP A 425 -13.70 -7.32 8.45
CA TRP A 425 -12.39 -6.92 8.94
C TRP A 425 -11.60 -6.04 7.95
N GLU A 426 -11.80 -6.17 6.63
CA GLU A 426 -11.18 -5.26 5.64
C GLU A 426 -11.67 -3.82 5.83
N VAL A 427 -12.98 -3.65 6.03
CA VAL A 427 -13.59 -2.33 6.26
C VAL A 427 -13.15 -1.76 7.61
N ASP A 428 -13.24 -2.57 8.68
CA ASP A 428 -12.89 -2.14 10.04
C ASP A 428 -11.42 -1.75 10.14
N ASN A 429 -10.51 -2.57 9.57
CA ASN A 429 -9.07 -2.31 9.55
C ASN A 429 -8.71 -1.08 8.73
N THR A 430 -9.40 -0.85 7.61
CA THR A 430 -9.23 0.37 6.83
C THR A 430 -9.68 1.61 7.60
N LEU A 431 -10.85 1.56 8.23
CA LEU A 431 -11.36 2.70 9.00
C LEU A 431 -10.51 2.98 10.26
N SER A 432 -10.06 1.96 10.98
CA SER A 432 -9.16 2.15 12.13
C SER A 432 -7.79 2.69 11.70
N LYS A 433 -7.26 2.26 10.56
CA LYS A 433 -6.02 2.80 9.98
C LYS A 433 -6.12 4.31 9.76
N TYR A 434 -7.17 4.77 9.11
CA TYR A 434 -7.37 6.20 8.84
C TYR A 434 -7.73 6.99 10.09
N TYR A 435 -8.37 6.37 11.07
CA TYR A 435 -8.53 6.97 12.40
C TYR A 435 -7.16 7.20 13.06
N ILE A 436 -6.28 6.19 13.09
CA ILE A 436 -4.96 6.31 13.70
C ILE A 436 -4.14 7.42 13.03
N THR A 437 -4.07 7.45 11.69
CA THR A 437 -3.25 8.44 10.98
C THR A 437 -3.77 9.86 11.17
N THR A 438 -5.06 10.09 11.05
CA THR A 438 -5.65 11.43 11.18
C THR A 438 -5.66 11.92 12.63
N GLU A 439 -5.88 11.02 13.60
CA GLU A 439 -5.76 11.34 15.02
C GLU A 439 -4.30 11.64 15.40
N ALA A 440 -3.34 10.90 14.85
CA ALA A 440 -1.91 11.16 15.07
C ALA A 440 -1.51 12.56 14.58
N VAL A 441 -1.97 12.98 13.39
CA VAL A 441 -1.77 14.36 12.91
C VAL A 441 -2.37 15.37 13.89
N ARG A 442 -3.59 15.12 14.38
CA ARG A 442 -4.23 16.00 15.38
C ARG A 442 -3.45 16.07 16.70
N VAL A 443 -2.90 14.95 17.15
CA VAL A 443 -2.10 14.88 18.40
C VAL A 443 -0.77 15.59 18.24
N ALA A 444 -0.08 15.39 17.11
CA ALA A 444 1.23 16.00 16.83
C ALA A 444 1.16 17.52 16.64
N ASN A 445 -0.02 18.07 16.30
CA ASN A 445 -0.27 19.50 16.14
C ASN A 445 -0.77 20.21 17.43
N LYS A 446 -0.82 19.53 18.58
CA LYS A 446 -1.15 20.13 19.88
C LYS A 446 0.08 20.68 20.60
#